data_c8b3b3a7a82e3c028a3ded817d6fbe5e
#
_entry.id   c8b3b3a7a82e3c028a3ded817d6fbe5e
#
_cell.length_a   1.000
_cell.length_b   1.000
_cell.length_c   1.000
_cell.angle_alpha   90.00
_cell.angle_beta   90.00
_cell.angle_gamma   90.00
#
_symmetry.space_group_name_H-M   'P 1'
#
loop_
_entity.id
_entity.type
_entity.pdbx_description
1 polymer ?
#
loop_
_entity_poly.entity_id
_entity_poly.type
_entity_poly.pdbx_seq_one_letter_code
_entity_poly.pdbx_strand_id
1 'polypeptide(L)'
;MNNRNSLSKEELDGRVKRAVEYFMSGYGCGQSVVAAFADLYGMDETTALCIGNGFGGGVGKLRMMCGAVSGMVILAGLESGQNSDGGASEGDIASGGRTADGIRAGKAACYSMVQDLLAAFKDENGSIICAELLGIKPKEGDHTPSERNAAYYKARPCAAKVESAARIFANYLISR
;
A
#
# COMPACT_ATOMS: atom_id res chain seq x y z
N MET A 1 -14.97 17.83 -1.29
CA MET A 1 -15.13 16.72 -2.25
C MET A 1 -13.85 16.68 -3.07
N ASN A 2 -12.93 15.75 -2.78
CA ASN A 2 -11.70 15.59 -3.56
C ASN A 2 -12.06 14.98 -4.90
N ASN A 3 -11.80 15.72 -5.99
CA ASN A 3 -12.09 15.30 -7.36
C ASN A 3 -11.04 14.28 -7.84
N ARG A 4 -11.13 13.02 -7.35
CA ARG A 4 -10.23 11.92 -7.73
C ARG A 4 -10.37 11.48 -9.17
N ASN A 5 -11.52 11.76 -9.80
CA ASN A 5 -11.78 11.44 -11.20
C ASN A 5 -11.03 12.35 -12.19
N SER A 6 -10.18 13.26 -11.70
CA SER A 6 -9.40 14.20 -12.52
C SER A 6 -7.93 14.24 -12.13
N LEU A 7 -7.38 13.22 -11.43
CA LEU A 7 -5.96 13.16 -11.13
C LEU A 7 -5.16 13.10 -12.44
N SER A 8 -4.29 14.08 -12.64
CA SER A 8 -3.38 14.07 -13.77
C SER A 8 -2.28 13.03 -13.58
N LYS A 9 -1.70 12.59 -14.70
CA LYS A 9 -0.54 11.71 -14.66
C LYS A 9 0.61 12.34 -13.86
N GLU A 10 0.82 13.64 -13.98
CA GLU A 10 1.87 14.37 -13.28
C GLU A 10 1.68 14.34 -11.75
N GLU A 11 0.44 14.53 -11.27
CA GLU A 11 0.12 14.40 -9.84
C GLU A 11 0.40 13.00 -9.31
N LEU A 12 0.06 11.96 -10.08
CA LEU A 12 0.31 10.57 -9.71
C LEU A 12 1.79 10.22 -9.75
N ASP A 13 2.55 10.71 -10.74
CA ASP A 13 4.01 10.57 -10.79
C ASP A 13 4.67 11.29 -9.60
N GLY A 14 4.14 12.44 -9.19
CA GLY A 14 4.54 13.14 -7.97
C GLY A 14 4.35 12.29 -6.70
N ARG A 15 3.25 11.52 -6.61
CA ARG A 15 3.00 10.60 -5.49
C ARG A 15 3.97 9.42 -5.47
N VAL A 16 4.32 8.90 -6.64
CA VAL A 16 5.35 7.83 -6.74
C VAL A 16 6.69 8.34 -6.20
N LYS A 17 7.12 9.53 -6.59
CA LYS A 17 8.33 10.17 -6.05
C LYS A 17 8.26 10.35 -4.53
N ARG A 18 7.14 10.87 -4.03
CA ARG A 18 6.89 11.06 -2.60
C ARG A 18 6.98 9.74 -1.81
N ALA A 19 6.50 8.62 -2.35
CA ALA A 19 6.66 7.31 -1.72
C ALA A 19 8.14 6.92 -1.56
N VAL A 20 8.95 7.16 -2.57
CA VAL A 20 10.40 6.92 -2.50
C VAL A 20 11.08 7.86 -1.51
N GLU A 21 10.69 9.12 -1.46
CA GLU A 21 11.21 10.13 -0.52
C GLU A 21 10.92 9.73 0.93
N TYR A 22 9.70 9.30 1.26
CA TYR A 22 9.39 8.74 2.59
C TYR A 22 10.30 7.57 2.93
N PHE A 23 10.48 6.63 2.00
CA PHE A 23 11.36 5.48 2.23
C PHE A 23 12.81 5.90 2.47
N MET A 24 13.34 6.82 1.69
CA MET A 24 14.71 7.34 1.83
C MET A 24 14.90 8.18 3.10
N SER A 25 13.82 8.74 3.64
CA SER A 25 13.80 9.46 4.93
C SER A 25 13.72 8.52 6.15
N GLY A 26 13.75 7.19 5.94
CA GLY A 26 13.81 6.21 7.02
C GLY A 26 12.50 5.51 7.37
N TYR A 27 11.38 5.87 6.73
CA TYR A 27 10.11 5.18 6.95
C TYR A 27 10.11 3.76 6.36
N GLY A 28 9.25 2.88 6.90
CA GLY A 28 9.07 1.52 6.39
C GLY A 28 8.41 1.48 5.01
N CYS A 29 8.61 0.38 4.26
CA CYS A 29 8.05 0.25 2.90
C CYS A 29 6.53 0.46 2.87
N GLY A 30 5.78 -0.11 3.83
CA GLY A 30 4.32 0.05 3.92
C GLY A 30 3.92 1.48 4.26
N GLN A 31 4.61 2.11 5.22
CA GLN A 31 4.41 3.50 5.58
C GLN A 31 4.55 4.43 4.38
N SER A 32 5.60 4.24 3.61
CA SER A 32 5.96 5.07 2.46
C SER A 32 4.89 5.05 1.36
N VAL A 33 4.38 3.85 1.05
CA VAL A 33 3.33 3.70 0.04
C VAL A 33 2.00 4.28 0.53
N VAL A 34 1.58 3.97 1.76
CA VAL A 34 0.29 4.48 2.29
C VAL A 34 0.31 5.99 2.40
N ALA A 35 1.35 6.58 3.02
CA ALA A 35 1.45 8.03 3.24
C ALA A 35 1.47 8.83 1.92
N ALA A 36 2.03 8.27 0.85
CA ALA A 36 2.08 8.93 -0.45
C ALA A 36 0.71 9.17 -1.11
N PHE A 37 -0.31 8.42 -0.73
CA PHE A 37 -1.66 8.48 -1.31
C PHE A 37 -2.77 8.77 -0.29
N ALA A 38 -2.45 8.84 1.00
CA ALA A 38 -3.42 8.91 2.09
C ALA A 38 -4.40 10.08 1.99
N ASP A 39 -3.91 11.24 1.55
CA ASP A 39 -4.71 12.46 1.37
C ASP A 39 -5.83 12.30 0.34
N LEU A 40 -5.69 11.40 -0.64
CA LEU A 40 -6.77 11.06 -1.57
C LEU A 40 -7.99 10.46 -0.88
N TYR A 41 -7.78 9.88 0.29
CA TYR A 41 -8.81 9.20 1.10
C TYR A 41 -9.18 9.99 2.36
N GLY A 42 -8.76 11.26 2.44
CA GLY A 42 -9.01 12.10 3.62
C GLY A 42 -8.25 11.67 4.88
N MET A 43 -7.23 10.83 4.73
CA MET A 43 -6.41 10.36 5.84
C MET A 43 -5.21 11.31 6.03
N ASP A 44 -4.99 11.75 7.26
CA ASP A 44 -3.81 12.54 7.61
C ASP A 44 -2.52 11.71 7.58
N GLU A 45 -1.39 12.38 7.42
CA GLU A 45 -0.07 11.75 7.30
C GLU A 45 0.29 10.88 8.52
N THR A 46 0.00 11.36 9.72
CA THR A 46 0.31 10.65 10.96
C THR A 46 -0.44 9.33 11.03
N THR A 47 -1.74 9.35 10.75
CA THR A 47 -2.57 8.14 10.69
C THR A 47 -2.07 7.16 9.63
N ALA A 48 -1.73 7.65 8.45
CA ALA A 48 -1.18 6.85 7.35
C ALA A 48 0.12 6.14 7.73
N LEU A 49 1.04 6.88 8.36
CA LEU A 49 2.31 6.34 8.85
C LEU A 49 2.10 5.31 9.96
N CYS A 50 1.15 5.54 10.87
CA CYS A 50 0.81 4.57 11.93
C CYS A 50 0.25 3.26 11.35
N ILE A 51 -0.70 3.34 10.42
CA ILE A 51 -1.31 2.16 9.77
C ILE A 51 -0.25 1.34 9.01
N GLY A 52 0.67 2.02 8.30
CA GLY A 52 1.72 1.36 7.52
C GLY A 52 2.83 0.73 8.35
N ASN A 53 3.00 1.11 9.64
CA ASN A 53 4.19 0.79 10.43
C ASN A 53 4.35 -0.72 10.68
N GLY A 54 3.28 -1.43 11.02
CA GLY A 54 3.32 -2.87 11.30
C GLY A 54 3.77 -3.75 10.14
N PHE A 55 3.73 -3.24 8.91
CA PHE A 55 4.12 -3.96 7.70
C PHE A 55 5.60 -3.83 7.34
N GLY A 56 6.39 -3.12 8.16
CA GLY A 56 7.82 -2.97 7.96
C GLY A 56 8.55 -4.32 7.95
N GLY A 57 9.51 -4.48 7.01
CA GLY A 57 10.32 -5.69 6.91
C GLY A 57 9.54 -6.97 6.54
N GLY A 58 8.39 -6.85 5.90
CA GLY A 58 7.51 -7.95 5.55
C GLY A 58 6.74 -8.45 6.76
N VAL A 59 5.83 -7.62 7.25
CA VAL A 59 5.00 -7.81 8.46
C VAL A 59 5.87 -8.03 9.70
N GLY A 60 6.13 -6.93 10.44
CA GLY A 60 6.89 -7.00 11.69
C GLY A 60 8.27 -7.66 11.57
N LYS A 61 8.94 -7.48 10.43
CA LYS A 61 10.27 -8.08 10.11
C LYS A 61 10.28 -9.60 9.95
N LEU A 62 9.11 -10.25 9.87
CA LEU A 62 8.97 -11.70 9.64
C LEU A 62 9.29 -12.14 8.21
N ARG A 63 9.58 -11.18 7.30
CA ARG A 63 9.93 -11.46 5.90
C ARG A 63 8.83 -12.14 5.09
N MET A 64 7.59 -11.99 5.51
CA MET A 64 6.38 -12.44 4.82
C MET A 64 6.06 -11.52 3.63
N MET A 65 4.83 -11.07 3.44
CA MET A 65 4.46 -10.18 2.35
C MET A 65 5.29 -8.88 2.40
N CYS A 66 5.76 -8.43 1.24
CA CYS A 66 6.52 -7.19 1.10
C CYS A 66 5.72 -5.99 1.64
N GLY A 67 6.35 -5.15 2.49
CA GLY A 67 5.66 -4.00 3.07
C GLY A 67 5.14 -3.01 2.03
N ALA A 68 5.81 -2.84 0.90
CA ALA A 68 5.31 -2.00 -0.20
C ALA A 68 4.02 -2.58 -0.81
N VAL A 69 3.96 -3.90 -0.98
CA VAL A 69 2.74 -4.62 -1.40
C VAL A 69 1.64 -4.46 -0.35
N SER A 70 1.97 -4.62 0.95
CA SER A 70 1.00 -4.41 2.02
C SER A 70 0.41 -2.99 2.01
N GLY A 71 1.25 -1.98 1.78
CA GLY A 71 0.80 -0.60 1.62
C GLY A 71 -0.17 -0.43 0.45
N MET A 72 0.12 -1.06 -0.69
CA MET A 72 -0.77 -1.07 -1.85
C MET A 72 -2.11 -1.77 -1.56
N VAL A 73 -2.10 -2.89 -0.79
CA VAL A 73 -3.33 -3.58 -0.36
C VAL A 73 -4.18 -2.71 0.57
N ILE A 74 -3.56 -1.95 1.47
CA ILE A 74 -4.28 -0.98 2.32
C ILE A 74 -4.97 0.08 1.45
N LEU A 75 -4.26 0.64 0.48
CA LEU A 75 -4.81 1.63 -0.45
C LEU A 75 -5.95 1.04 -1.30
N ALA A 76 -5.84 -0.22 -1.74
CA ALA A 76 -6.92 -0.92 -2.43
C ALA A 76 -8.18 -1.06 -1.57
N GLY A 77 -8.01 -1.33 -0.27
CA GLY A 77 -9.12 -1.35 0.69
C GLY A 77 -9.80 0.01 0.81
N LEU A 78 -9.04 1.09 0.89
CA LEU A 78 -9.56 2.46 0.95
C LEU A 78 -10.27 2.83 -0.37
N GLU A 79 -9.70 2.49 -1.51
CA GLU A 79 -10.27 2.75 -2.83
C GLU A 79 -11.59 2.02 -3.04
N SER A 80 -11.64 0.73 -2.73
CA SER A 80 -12.86 -0.07 -2.86
C SER A 80 -13.97 0.38 -1.91
N GLY A 81 -13.60 0.79 -0.70
CA GLY A 81 -14.55 1.29 0.30
C GLY A 81 -15.24 2.58 -0.10
N GLN A 82 -14.63 3.38 -0.97
CA GLN A 82 -15.21 4.64 -1.44
C GLN A 82 -16.05 4.50 -2.72
N ASN A 83 -15.81 3.43 -3.50
CA ASN A 83 -16.47 3.22 -4.78
C ASN A 83 -17.62 2.21 -4.72
N SER A 84 -17.82 1.56 -3.60
CA SER A 84 -18.94 0.64 -3.42
C SER A 84 -20.11 1.40 -2.78
N ASP A 85 -21.33 1.18 -3.28
CA ASP A 85 -22.57 1.57 -2.59
C ASP A 85 -22.67 0.95 -1.17
N GLY A 86 -21.69 0.13 -0.81
CA GLY A 86 -21.40 -0.44 0.49
C GLY A 86 -20.20 0.18 1.20
N GLY A 87 -19.66 1.30 0.75
CA GLY A 87 -18.63 2.09 1.44
C GLY A 87 -19.13 2.53 2.80
N ALA A 88 -18.27 2.48 3.85
CA ALA A 88 -18.63 2.94 5.18
C ALA A 88 -18.78 4.45 5.17
N SER A 89 -19.99 4.97 5.01
CA SER A 89 -20.32 6.28 5.55
C SER A 89 -20.56 6.15 7.05
N GLU A 90 -20.22 7.17 7.85
CA GLU A 90 -20.45 7.16 9.30
C GLU A 90 -21.91 6.87 9.68
N GLY A 91 -22.86 7.18 8.79
CA GLY A 91 -24.29 6.90 8.98
C GLY A 91 -24.70 5.44 8.78
N ASP A 92 -23.98 4.68 7.96
CA ASP A 92 -24.42 3.33 7.55
C ASP A 92 -24.15 2.27 8.63
N ILE A 93 -23.14 2.45 9.47
CA ILE A 93 -22.85 1.54 10.59
C ILE A 93 -23.91 1.73 11.69
N ALA A 94 -24.32 2.97 11.95
CA ALA A 94 -25.29 3.31 12.99
C ALA A 94 -26.75 3.03 12.59
N SER A 95 -27.07 3.07 11.27
CA SER A 95 -28.44 2.91 10.75
C SER A 95 -28.78 1.50 10.29
N GLY A 96 -27.82 0.55 10.28
CA GLY A 96 -28.07 -0.82 9.80
C GLY A 96 -28.37 -0.93 8.30
N GLY A 97 -28.02 0.10 7.51
CA GLY A 97 -28.38 0.21 6.10
C GLY A 97 -27.63 -0.73 5.13
N ARG A 98 -26.68 -1.57 5.64
CA ARG A 98 -25.95 -2.51 4.78
C ARG A 98 -26.59 -3.87 4.73
N THR A 99 -26.95 -4.32 3.53
CA THR A 99 -27.37 -5.69 3.29
C THR A 99 -26.17 -6.63 3.27
N ALA A 100 -26.37 -7.89 3.69
CA ALA A 100 -25.34 -8.94 3.60
C ALA A 100 -24.80 -9.12 2.16
N ASP A 101 -25.67 -8.99 1.18
CA ASP A 101 -25.31 -9.08 -0.25
C ASP A 101 -24.47 -7.89 -0.72
N GLY A 102 -24.79 -6.68 -0.29
CA GLY A 102 -23.99 -5.49 -0.58
C GLY A 102 -22.58 -5.58 0.03
N ILE A 103 -22.47 -6.05 1.29
CA ILE A 103 -21.18 -6.30 1.94
C ILE A 103 -20.36 -7.35 1.17
N ARG A 104 -21.01 -8.44 0.74
CA ARG A 104 -20.36 -9.49 -0.05
C ARG A 104 -19.87 -8.99 -1.40
N ALA A 105 -20.68 -8.23 -2.11
CA ALA A 105 -20.30 -7.62 -3.38
C ALA A 105 -19.11 -6.65 -3.24
N GLY A 106 -19.11 -5.78 -2.23
CA GLY A 106 -18.02 -4.88 -1.94
C GLY A 106 -16.71 -5.62 -1.62
N LYS A 107 -16.78 -6.71 -0.85
CA LYS A 107 -15.61 -7.57 -0.60
C LYS A 107 -15.08 -8.21 -1.88
N ALA A 108 -15.97 -8.73 -2.74
CA ALA A 108 -15.57 -9.35 -4.00
C ALA A 108 -14.85 -8.34 -4.92
N ALA A 109 -15.36 -7.12 -5.02
CA ALA A 109 -14.71 -6.05 -5.78
C ALA A 109 -13.31 -5.70 -5.22
N CYS A 110 -13.19 -5.58 -3.89
CA CYS A 110 -11.91 -5.34 -3.24
C CYS A 110 -10.92 -6.48 -3.49
N TYR A 111 -11.36 -7.73 -3.37
CA TYR A 111 -10.49 -8.89 -3.58
C TYR A 111 -10.00 -9.00 -5.02
N SER A 112 -10.86 -8.71 -6.00
CA SER A 112 -10.47 -8.66 -7.41
C SER A 112 -9.37 -7.61 -7.63
N MET A 113 -9.60 -6.39 -7.15
CA MET A 113 -8.61 -5.30 -7.23
C MET A 113 -7.26 -5.70 -6.60
N VAL A 114 -7.29 -6.26 -5.39
CA VAL A 114 -6.08 -6.70 -4.70
C VAL A 114 -5.34 -7.75 -5.52
N GLN A 115 -6.05 -8.74 -6.07
CA GLN A 115 -5.43 -9.80 -6.88
C GLN A 115 -4.77 -9.22 -8.14
N ASP A 116 -5.41 -8.29 -8.83
CA ASP A 116 -4.85 -7.63 -10.03
C ASP A 116 -3.58 -6.84 -9.69
N LEU A 117 -3.61 -6.06 -8.60
CA LEU A 117 -2.45 -5.28 -8.15
C LEU A 117 -1.28 -6.18 -7.73
N LEU A 118 -1.56 -7.29 -7.03
CA LEU A 118 -0.54 -8.25 -6.60
C LEU A 118 0.05 -9.00 -7.80
N ALA A 119 -0.77 -9.38 -8.78
CA ALA A 119 -0.31 -10.00 -10.02
C ALA A 119 0.64 -9.06 -10.77
N ALA A 120 0.24 -7.81 -10.98
CA ALA A 120 1.09 -6.81 -11.64
C ALA A 120 2.43 -6.61 -10.89
N PHE A 121 2.40 -6.55 -9.55
CA PHE A 121 3.63 -6.43 -8.77
C PHE A 121 4.52 -7.66 -8.89
N LYS A 122 3.93 -8.85 -8.84
CA LYS A 122 4.66 -10.12 -8.98
C LYS A 122 5.29 -10.26 -10.36
N ASP A 123 4.57 -9.88 -11.42
CA ASP A 123 5.06 -9.93 -12.80
C ASP A 123 6.27 -9.00 -13.00
N GLU A 124 6.22 -7.78 -12.43
CA GLU A 124 7.33 -6.83 -12.52
C GLU A 124 8.52 -7.19 -11.62
N ASN A 125 8.27 -7.79 -10.45
CA ASN A 125 9.27 -7.95 -9.40
C ASN A 125 9.68 -9.40 -9.09
N GLY A 126 8.99 -10.39 -9.66
CA GLY A 126 9.25 -11.82 -9.49
C GLY A 126 8.55 -12.44 -8.28
N SER A 127 8.27 -11.68 -7.24
CA SER A 127 7.60 -12.16 -6.01
C SER A 127 6.89 -11.04 -5.28
N ILE A 128 5.98 -11.41 -4.38
CA ILE A 128 5.36 -10.51 -3.39
C ILE A 128 5.92 -10.74 -1.98
N ILE A 129 6.82 -11.71 -1.81
CA ILE A 129 7.35 -12.13 -0.50
C ILE A 129 8.66 -11.39 -0.21
N CYS A 130 8.73 -10.75 0.96
CA CYS A 130 9.88 -9.94 1.37
C CYS A 130 11.19 -10.75 1.38
N ALA A 131 11.16 -11.98 1.91
CA ALA A 131 12.34 -12.84 1.95
C ALA A 131 12.89 -13.14 0.55
N GLU A 132 11.99 -13.46 -0.40
CA GLU A 132 12.35 -13.79 -1.79
C GLU A 132 12.89 -12.57 -2.53
N LEU A 133 12.23 -11.41 -2.38
CA LEU A 133 12.67 -10.14 -2.98
C LEU A 133 14.04 -9.67 -2.47
N LEU A 134 14.41 -10.06 -1.25
CA LEU A 134 15.71 -9.76 -0.64
C LEU A 134 16.75 -10.86 -0.83
N GLY A 135 16.37 -12.06 -1.28
CA GLY A 135 17.24 -13.23 -1.36
C GLY A 135 17.78 -13.68 0.01
N ILE A 136 16.98 -13.52 1.08
CA ILE A 136 17.40 -13.83 2.46
C ILE A 136 16.47 -14.85 3.11
N LYS A 137 16.99 -15.58 4.09
CA LYS A 137 16.18 -16.42 4.97
C LYS A 137 15.64 -15.61 6.14
N PRO A 138 14.37 -15.78 6.54
CA PRO A 138 13.84 -15.19 7.76
C PRO A 138 14.67 -15.62 8.98
N LYS A 139 14.80 -14.73 9.95
CA LYS A 139 15.45 -15.01 11.23
C LYS A 139 14.40 -14.83 12.33
N GLU A 140 14.10 -15.90 13.04
CA GLU A 140 13.15 -15.86 14.15
C GLU A 140 13.62 -14.92 15.28
N GLY A 141 12.67 -14.25 15.93
CA GLY A 141 12.92 -13.36 17.05
C GLY A 141 13.62 -12.03 16.71
N ASP A 142 13.95 -11.78 15.44
CA ASP A 142 14.59 -10.53 15.04
C ASP A 142 13.57 -9.42 14.83
N HIS A 143 13.33 -8.60 15.85
CA HIS A 143 12.42 -7.45 15.83
C HIS A 143 13.13 -6.10 15.76
N THR A 144 14.46 -6.06 15.82
CA THR A 144 15.24 -4.80 15.80
C THR A 144 15.30 -4.23 14.38
N PRO A 145 14.78 -3.02 14.10
CA PRO A 145 14.91 -2.39 12.79
C PRO A 145 16.38 -2.24 12.40
N SER A 146 16.67 -2.44 11.11
CA SER A 146 18.01 -2.18 10.59
C SER A 146 18.27 -0.69 10.55
N GLU A 147 19.50 -0.28 10.87
CA GLU A 147 19.95 1.09 10.71
C GLU A 147 19.81 1.55 9.24
N ARG A 148 19.30 2.76 9.04
CA ARG A 148 19.08 3.35 7.72
C ARG A 148 20.29 4.23 7.34
N ASN A 149 21.24 3.61 6.68
CA ASN A 149 22.47 4.27 6.19
C ASN A 149 22.70 3.97 4.70
N ALA A 150 23.71 4.57 4.11
CA ALA A 150 24.03 4.42 2.69
C ALA A 150 24.23 2.94 2.28
N ALA A 151 24.88 2.15 3.14
CA ALA A 151 25.11 0.72 2.90
C ALA A 151 23.79 -0.06 2.87
N TYR A 152 22.84 0.26 3.76
CA TYR A 152 21.49 -0.34 3.76
C TYR A 152 20.77 -0.11 2.44
N TYR A 153 20.72 1.15 1.98
CA TYR A 153 20.00 1.48 0.74
C TYR A 153 20.69 0.90 -0.50
N LYS A 154 22.02 0.83 -0.53
CA LYS A 154 22.79 0.23 -1.63
C LYS A 154 22.59 -1.28 -1.73
N ALA A 155 22.48 -1.97 -0.59
CA ALA A 155 22.41 -3.43 -0.53
C ALA A 155 20.99 -3.98 -0.75
N ARG A 156 19.94 -3.15 -0.75
CA ARG A 156 18.54 -3.60 -0.76
C ARG A 156 17.76 -3.02 -1.91
N PRO A 157 16.96 -3.82 -2.62
CA PRO A 157 16.10 -3.34 -3.72
C PRO A 157 14.83 -2.62 -3.21
N CYS A 158 14.72 -2.35 -1.91
CA CYS A 158 13.47 -1.91 -1.29
C CYS A 158 12.95 -0.57 -1.83
N ALA A 159 13.84 0.39 -2.16
CA ALA A 159 13.42 1.65 -2.77
C ALA A 159 12.72 1.42 -4.11
N ALA A 160 13.28 0.57 -4.97
CA ALA A 160 12.67 0.19 -6.24
C ALA A 160 11.33 -0.56 -6.05
N LYS A 161 11.19 -1.36 -4.96
CA LYS A 161 9.94 -2.06 -4.66
C LYS A 161 8.86 -1.11 -4.16
N VAL A 162 9.22 -0.07 -3.41
CA VAL A 162 8.31 1.02 -3.00
C VAL A 162 7.87 1.80 -4.22
N GLU A 163 8.80 2.17 -5.11
CA GLU A 163 8.49 2.85 -6.37
C GLU A 163 7.55 2.03 -7.24
N SER A 164 7.84 0.73 -7.45
CA SER A 164 7.03 -0.19 -8.24
C SER A 164 5.60 -0.29 -7.69
N ALA A 165 5.41 -0.53 -6.39
CA ALA A 165 4.10 -0.60 -5.77
C ALA A 165 3.31 0.72 -5.91
N ALA A 166 3.96 1.85 -5.66
CA ALA A 166 3.34 3.16 -5.82
C ALA A 166 2.92 3.43 -7.27
N ARG A 167 3.77 3.08 -8.24
CA ARG A 167 3.48 3.24 -9.67
C ARG A 167 2.36 2.33 -10.15
N ILE A 168 2.33 1.07 -9.72
CA ILE A 168 1.25 0.12 -10.04
C ILE A 168 -0.08 0.67 -9.54
N PHE A 169 -0.13 1.16 -8.30
CA PHE A 169 -1.34 1.75 -7.75
C PHE A 169 -1.74 3.05 -8.47
N ALA A 170 -0.77 3.93 -8.79
CA ALA A 170 -1.02 5.14 -9.57
C ALA A 170 -1.60 4.82 -10.96
N ASN A 171 -1.03 3.83 -11.66
CA ASN A 171 -1.53 3.40 -12.96
C ASN A 171 -2.95 2.82 -12.87
N TYR A 172 -3.25 2.08 -11.80
CA TYR A 172 -4.60 1.60 -11.54
C TYR A 172 -5.60 2.75 -11.41
N LEU A 173 -5.23 3.84 -10.72
CA LEU A 173 -6.09 5.02 -10.58
C LEU A 173 -6.35 5.76 -11.90
N ILE A 174 -5.41 5.73 -12.86
CA ILE A 174 -5.58 6.35 -14.18
C ILE A 174 -6.49 5.52 -15.10
N SER A 175 -6.46 4.20 -14.96
CA SER A 175 -7.13 3.27 -15.88
C SER A 175 -8.65 3.12 -15.65
N ARG A 176 -9.22 3.90 -14.74
CA ARG A 176 -10.65 3.81 -14.31
C ARG A 176 -11.54 4.81 -14.99
#